data_bf03fc6df95553f72ee678f2771aa519
#
_entry.id   bf03fc6df95553f72ee678f2771aa519
#
_cell.length_a   1.000
_cell.length_b   1.000
_cell.length_c   1.000
_cell.angle_alpha   90.00
_cell.angle_beta   90.00
_cell.angle_gamma   90.00
#
_symmetry.space_group_name_H-M   'P 1'
#
loop_
_entity.id
_entity.type
_entity.pdbx_description
1 polymer ?
#
loop_
_entity_poly.entity_id
_entity_poly.type
_entity_poly.pdbx_seq_one_letter_code
_entity_poly.pdbx_strand_id
1 'polypeptide(L)'
;MDAITINGLSKQYNKKYAIENVSLQVAEGEIFGFIGPNGAGKSTTIKVLLNFIKPDAGQAAIFGRDCQQAAKEIKTFTGYVSSDVRFYSKMTTAELLAFTADFHQVKQPKKEIQELMELFQIDPNKSIAELSLGNKKKVGLASALIAQPRMLILDEPTNGLDPLIQKRLFEE
;
A
#
# COMPACT_ATOMS: atom_id res chain seq x y z
N MET A 1 -16.14 -12.64 5.65
CA MET A 1 -15.48 -11.96 6.80
C MET A 1 -15.09 -10.57 6.34
N ASP A 2 -15.18 -9.55 7.22
CA ASP A 2 -14.78 -8.21 6.81
C ASP A 2 -13.25 -8.10 6.80
N ALA A 3 -12.71 -7.63 5.68
CA ALA A 3 -11.29 -7.33 5.55
C ALA A 3 -10.94 -6.01 6.27
N ILE A 4 -11.82 -5.00 6.15
CA ILE A 4 -11.68 -3.74 6.86
C ILE A 4 -13.01 -3.41 7.56
N THR A 5 -12.93 -2.95 8.80
CA THR A 5 -14.05 -2.38 9.53
C THR A 5 -13.62 -1.07 10.16
N ILE A 6 -14.34 0.01 9.89
CA ILE A 6 -14.14 1.33 10.49
C ILE A 6 -15.45 1.77 11.14
N ASN A 7 -15.39 2.22 12.40
CA ASN A 7 -16.54 2.65 13.18
C ASN A 7 -16.29 4.03 13.80
N GLY A 8 -17.03 5.03 13.35
CA GLY A 8 -17.02 6.38 13.89
C GLY A 8 -15.67 7.08 13.90
N LEU A 9 -14.80 6.75 12.92
CA LEU A 9 -13.41 7.22 12.91
C LEU A 9 -13.33 8.72 12.68
N SER A 10 -12.60 9.41 13.55
CA SER A 10 -12.37 10.86 13.44
C SER A 10 -10.91 11.21 13.66
N LYS A 11 -10.43 12.21 12.92
CA LYS A 11 -9.08 12.78 13.07
C LYS A 11 -9.09 14.27 12.82
N GLN A 12 -8.50 15.04 13.74
CA GLN A 12 -8.34 16.48 13.64
C GLN A 12 -6.87 16.87 13.52
N TYR A 13 -6.63 17.96 12.79
CA TYR A 13 -5.38 18.71 12.79
C TYR A 13 -5.69 20.18 13.02
N ASN A 14 -5.05 20.80 14.02
CA ASN A 14 -5.27 22.23 14.34
C ASN A 14 -6.76 22.60 14.48
N LYS A 15 -7.54 21.78 15.20
CA LYS A 15 -8.99 21.94 15.43
C LYS A 15 -9.86 21.83 14.16
N LYS A 16 -9.29 21.34 13.05
CA LYS A 16 -10.02 21.10 11.79
C LYS A 16 -10.08 19.60 11.53
N TYR A 17 -11.26 19.09 11.24
CA TYR A 17 -11.43 17.68 10.89
C TYR A 17 -10.79 17.37 9.54
N ALA A 18 -9.90 16.36 9.52
CA ALA A 18 -9.43 15.73 8.30
C ALA A 18 -10.35 14.55 7.91
N ILE A 19 -10.89 13.86 8.92
CA ILE A 19 -11.97 12.88 8.81
C ILE A 19 -12.87 13.04 10.03
N GLU A 20 -14.19 12.91 9.84
CA GLU A 20 -15.19 13.10 10.88
C GLU A 20 -16.23 11.98 10.81
N ASN A 21 -16.34 11.19 11.88
CA ASN A 21 -17.32 10.14 12.08
C ASN A 21 -17.47 9.17 10.88
N VAL A 22 -16.35 8.78 10.27
CA VAL A 22 -16.34 7.86 9.12
C VAL A 22 -16.58 6.43 9.59
N SER A 23 -17.56 5.76 8.97
CA SER A 23 -17.82 4.32 9.16
C SER A 23 -17.92 3.65 7.80
N LEU A 24 -17.21 2.53 7.62
CA LEU A 24 -17.27 1.71 6.41
C LEU A 24 -16.86 0.28 6.71
N GLN A 25 -17.27 -0.63 5.82
CA GLN A 25 -16.88 -2.04 5.83
C GLN A 25 -16.44 -2.42 4.42
N VAL A 26 -15.41 -3.26 4.34
CA VAL A 26 -14.92 -3.85 3.09
C VAL A 26 -14.86 -5.36 3.29
N ALA A 27 -15.48 -6.12 2.42
CA ALA A 27 -15.47 -7.57 2.49
C ALA A 27 -14.11 -8.17 2.09
N GLU A 28 -13.79 -9.37 2.57
CA GLU A 28 -12.62 -10.11 2.09
C GLU A 28 -12.79 -10.49 0.62
N GLY A 29 -11.74 -10.29 -0.19
CA GLY A 29 -11.75 -10.52 -1.63
C GLY A 29 -12.41 -9.40 -2.45
N GLU A 30 -12.85 -8.31 -1.81
CA GLU A 30 -13.43 -7.18 -2.50
C GLU A 30 -12.35 -6.21 -3.02
N ILE A 31 -12.53 -5.72 -4.26
CA ILE A 31 -11.81 -4.55 -4.78
C ILE A 31 -12.61 -3.31 -4.43
N PHE A 32 -12.17 -2.58 -3.41
CA PHE A 32 -12.85 -1.41 -2.89
C PHE A 32 -12.21 -0.09 -3.34
N GLY A 33 -12.96 0.74 -4.05
CA GLY A 33 -12.54 2.07 -4.48
C GLY A 33 -12.93 3.17 -3.48
N PHE A 34 -11.95 3.71 -2.75
CA PHE A 34 -12.15 4.83 -1.82
C PHE A 34 -12.00 6.16 -2.55
N ILE A 35 -13.11 6.68 -3.10
CA ILE A 35 -13.14 7.83 -4.01
C ILE A 35 -13.58 9.10 -3.25
N GLY A 36 -13.03 10.24 -3.63
CA GLY A 36 -13.39 11.56 -3.08
C GLY A 36 -12.43 12.65 -3.55
N PRO A 37 -12.79 13.94 -3.37
CA PRO A 37 -11.92 15.05 -3.75
C PRO A 37 -10.62 15.10 -2.95
N ASN A 38 -9.66 15.92 -3.40
CA ASN A 38 -8.45 16.19 -2.63
C ASN A 38 -8.82 16.86 -1.30
N GLY A 39 -8.19 16.38 -0.21
CA GLY A 39 -8.52 16.84 1.14
C GLY A 39 -9.71 16.14 1.80
N ALA A 40 -10.40 15.20 1.14
CA ALA A 40 -11.53 14.45 1.73
C ALA A 40 -11.13 13.44 2.83
N GLY A 41 -9.85 13.37 3.21
CA GLY A 41 -9.38 12.48 4.29
C GLY A 41 -8.97 11.08 3.87
N LYS A 42 -8.94 10.74 2.56
CA LYS A 42 -8.59 9.41 2.06
C LYS A 42 -7.24 8.91 2.61
N SER A 43 -6.16 9.63 2.35
CA SER A 43 -4.82 9.26 2.84
C SER A 43 -4.72 9.33 4.38
N THR A 44 -5.53 10.17 5.05
CA THR A 44 -5.61 10.20 6.51
C THR A 44 -6.22 8.90 7.04
N THR A 45 -7.29 8.43 6.43
CA THR A 45 -7.93 7.14 6.77
C THR A 45 -6.96 5.97 6.57
N ILE A 46 -6.27 5.93 5.43
CA ILE A 46 -5.22 4.92 5.15
C ILE A 46 -4.12 4.96 6.22
N LYS A 47 -3.65 6.16 6.60
CA LYS A 47 -2.63 6.31 7.64
C LYS A 47 -3.09 5.82 9.01
N VAL A 48 -4.38 5.94 9.36
CA VAL A 48 -4.94 5.37 10.58
C VAL A 48 -5.00 3.84 10.50
N LEU A 49 -5.47 3.27 9.39
CA LEU A 49 -5.51 1.83 9.15
C LEU A 49 -4.13 1.18 9.31
N LEU A 50 -3.08 1.84 8.83
CA LEU A 50 -1.69 1.37 8.91
C LEU A 50 -0.98 1.76 10.21
N ASN A 51 -1.70 2.39 11.16
CA ASN A 51 -1.15 2.91 12.41
C ASN A 51 0.07 3.83 12.23
N PHE A 52 0.07 4.65 11.17
CA PHE A 52 1.05 5.73 11.02
C PHE A 52 0.65 6.96 11.83
N ILE A 53 -0.65 7.12 12.08
CA ILE A 53 -1.23 8.14 12.95
C ILE A 53 -2.34 7.52 13.81
N LYS A 54 -2.55 8.07 15.01
CA LYS A 54 -3.65 7.66 15.89
C LYS A 54 -4.91 8.46 15.57
N PRO A 55 -6.09 7.84 15.57
CA PRO A 55 -7.37 8.56 15.51
C PRO A 55 -7.60 9.34 16.81
N ASP A 56 -8.46 10.36 16.76
CA ASP A 56 -8.90 11.11 17.93
C ASP A 56 -10.21 10.51 18.51
N ALA A 57 -11.01 9.84 17.66
CA ALA A 57 -12.17 9.05 18.07
C ALA A 57 -12.45 7.90 17.10
N GLY A 58 -13.26 6.94 17.53
CA GLY A 58 -13.61 5.76 16.76
C GLY A 58 -12.52 4.70 16.75
N GLN A 59 -12.73 3.67 15.96
CA GLN A 59 -11.82 2.52 15.86
C GLN A 59 -11.78 1.96 14.44
N ALA A 60 -10.68 1.29 14.11
CA ALA A 60 -10.49 0.61 12.83
C ALA A 60 -9.85 -0.76 13.06
N ALA A 61 -10.27 -1.74 12.27
CA ALA A 61 -9.75 -3.09 12.32
C ALA A 61 -9.50 -3.63 10.91
N ILE A 62 -8.45 -4.47 10.76
CA ILE A 62 -8.15 -5.24 9.55
C ILE A 62 -8.21 -6.73 9.92
N PHE A 63 -9.06 -7.50 9.22
CA PHE A 63 -9.35 -8.91 9.52
C PHE A 63 -9.65 -9.14 11.02
N GLY A 64 -10.47 -8.26 11.62
CA GLY A 64 -10.85 -8.31 13.03
C GLY A 64 -9.75 -7.88 14.02
N ARG A 65 -8.56 -7.49 13.55
CA ARG A 65 -7.46 -7.02 14.39
C ARG A 65 -7.49 -5.50 14.51
N ASP A 66 -7.48 -4.99 15.72
CA ASP A 66 -7.45 -3.55 15.98
C ASP A 66 -6.17 -2.93 15.41
N CYS A 67 -6.32 -1.88 14.59
CA CYS A 67 -5.21 -1.24 13.88
C CYS A 67 -4.19 -0.58 14.81
N GLN A 68 -4.58 -0.19 16.02
CA GLN A 68 -3.67 0.42 17.00
C GLN A 68 -2.91 -0.64 17.81
N GLN A 69 -3.59 -1.70 18.22
CA GLN A 69 -3.04 -2.70 19.13
C GLN A 69 -2.26 -3.78 18.39
N ALA A 70 -2.73 -4.20 17.21
CA ALA A 70 -2.14 -5.28 16.40
C ALA A 70 -1.35 -4.78 15.19
N ALA A 71 -0.88 -3.54 15.18
CA ALA A 71 -0.24 -2.91 14.02
C ALA A 71 0.94 -3.71 13.45
N LYS A 72 1.76 -4.33 14.30
CA LYS A 72 2.90 -5.15 13.87
C LYS A 72 2.42 -6.38 13.09
N GLU A 73 1.41 -7.08 13.61
CA GLU A 73 0.83 -8.25 12.97
C GLU A 73 0.16 -7.89 11.64
N ILE A 74 -0.65 -6.83 11.63
CA ILE A 74 -1.33 -6.34 10.41
C ILE A 74 -0.32 -6.07 9.28
N LYS A 75 0.82 -5.46 9.59
CA LYS A 75 1.87 -5.15 8.61
C LYS A 75 2.54 -6.38 8.00
N THR A 76 2.49 -7.54 8.64
CA THR A 76 3.09 -8.77 8.09
C THR A 76 2.33 -9.33 6.90
N PHE A 77 1.04 -9.04 6.79
CA PHE A 77 0.17 -9.52 5.70
C PHE A 77 -0.47 -8.39 4.88
N THR A 78 0.00 -7.15 5.06
CA THR A 78 -0.51 -5.98 4.33
C THR A 78 0.58 -5.38 3.46
N GLY A 79 0.35 -5.32 2.15
CA GLY A 79 1.13 -4.51 1.21
C GLY A 79 0.61 -3.08 1.17
N TYR A 80 1.50 -2.10 1.08
CA TYR A 80 1.13 -0.70 0.98
C TYR A 80 1.97 0.05 -0.05
N VAL A 81 1.30 0.80 -0.90
CA VAL A 81 1.95 1.75 -1.82
C VAL A 81 1.41 3.14 -1.57
N SER A 82 2.30 4.05 -1.17
CA SER A 82 1.95 5.46 -0.94
C SER A 82 1.82 6.23 -2.26
N SER A 83 1.10 7.36 -2.23
CA SER A 83 1.05 8.31 -3.34
C SER A 83 2.44 8.85 -3.71
N ASP A 84 3.29 9.11 -2.69
CA ASP A 84 4.69 9.57 -2.84
C ASP A 84 5.65 8.42 -2.47
N VAL A 85 6.09 7.69 -3.49
CA VAL A 85 6.99 6.53 -3.31
C VAL A 85 8.43 6.99 -3.19
N ARG A 86 9.08 6.69 -2.05
CA ARG A 86 10.48 7.00 -1.77
C ARG A 86 11.25 5.74 -1.42
N PHE A 87 12.40 5.57 -2.08
CA PHE A 87 13.28 4.43 -1.86
C PHE A 87 14.73 4.87 -1.58
N TYR A 88 15.56 3.92 -1.18
CA TYR A 88 17.01 4.11 -1.07
C TYR A 88 17.63 4.32 -2.46
N SER A 89 18.09 5.53 -2.72
CA SER A 89 18.53 5.98 -4.06
C SER A 89 19.78 5.26 -4.60
N LYS A 90 20.57 4.62 -3.73
CA LYS A 90 21.83 3.96 -4.11
C LYS A 90 21.67 2.51 -4.58
N MET A 91 20.47 1.95 -4.53
CA MET A 91 20.18 0.58 -4.94
C MET A 91 19.74 0.53 -6.40
N THR A 92 19.99 -0.60 -7.07
CA THR A 92 19.28 -0.99 -8.29
C THR A 92 17.89 -1.50 -7.96
N THR A 93 17.04 -1.62 -8.96
CA THR A 93 15.69 -2.17 -8.80
C THR A 93 15.73 -3.63 -8.32
N ALA A 94 16.67 -4.44 -8.86
CA ALA A 94 16.88 -5.82 -8.43
C ALA A 94 17.32 -5.91 -6.97
N GLU A 95 18.27 -5.08 -6.55
CA GLU A 95 18.76 -5.04 -5.16
C GLU A 95 17.64 -4.64 -4.19
N LEU A 96 16.80 -3.67 -4.54
CA LEU A 96 15.69 -3.26 -3.70
C LEU A 96 14.66 -4.38 -3.54
N LEU A 97 14.28 -5.06 -4.63
CA LEU A 97 13.33 -6.18 -4.55
C LEU A 97 13.92 -7.36 -3.80
N ALA A 98 15.22 -7.66 -3.97
CA ALA A 98 15.90 -8.69 -3.20
C ALA A 98 15.94 -8.37 -1.70
N PHE A 99 16.25 -7.12 -1.33
CA PHE A 99 16.20 -6.64 0.05
C PHE A 99 14.79 -6.77 0.65
N THR A 100 13.75 -6.39 -0.13
CA THR A 100 12.36 -6.49 0.32
C THR A 100 11.95 -7.96 0.52
N ALA A 101 12.33 -8.84 -0.41
CA ALA A 101 12.04 -10.27 -0.32
C ALA A 101 12.71 -10.92 0.90
N ASP A 102 13.97 -10.55 1.18
CA ASP A 102 14.71 -11.01 2.36
C ASP A 102 14.05 -10.52 3.66
N PHE A 103 13.68 -9.23 3.71
CA PHE A 103 12.99 -8.65 4.86
C PHE A 103 11.67 -9.37 5.20
N HIS A 104 10.92 -9.76 4.18
CA HIS A 104 9.66 -10.50 4.33
C HIS A 104 9.85 -12.03 4.38
N GLN A 105 11.08 -12.54 4.33
CA GLN A 105 11.42 -13.96 4.36
C GLN A 105 10.67 -14.77 3.28
N VAL A 106 10.64 -14.23 2.06
CA VAL A 106 9.98 -14.88 0.91
C VAL A 106 10.65 -16.20 0.57
N LYS A 107 9.86 -17.28 0.43
CA LYS A 107 10.40 -18.64 0.25
C LYS A 107 11.14 -18.86 -1.06
N GLN A 108 10.66 -18.26 -2.15
CA GLN A 108 11.23 -18.39 -3.49
C GLN A 108 11.54 -17.00 -4.10
N PRO A 109 12.46 -16.23 -3.47
CA PRO A 109 12.62 -14.82 -3.80
C PRO A 109 13.03 -14.58 -5.25
N LYS A 110 13.85 -15.44 -5.84
CA LYS A 110 14.31 -15.29 -7.25
C LYS A 110 13.15 -15.40 -8.24
N LYS A 111 12.25 -16.35 -8.03
CA LYS A 111 11.08 -16.56 -8.87
C LYS A 111 10.11 -15.39 -8.76
N GLU A 112 9.72 -15.03 -7.54
CA GLU A 112 8.79 -13.93 -7.28
C GLU A 112 9.32 -12.59 -7.83
N ILE A 113 10.61 -12.30 -7.64
CA ILE A 113 11.23 -11.09 -8.17
C ILE A 113 11.16 -11.07 -9.70
N GLN A 114 11.50 -12.18 -10.36
CA GLN A 114 11.47 -12.27 -11.82
C GLN A 114 10.06 -12.05 -12.36
N GLU A 115 9.06 -12.75 -11.81
CA GLU A 115 7.64 -12.63 -12.22
C GLU A 115 7.14 -11.19 -12.07
N LEU A 116 7.42 -10.53 -10.93
CA LEU A 116 7.01 -9.15 -10.71
C LEU A 116 7.75 -8.15 -11.62
N MET A 117 9.04 -8.39 -11.91
CA MET A 117 9.78 -7.55 -12.86
C MET A 117 9.22 -7.66 -14.28
N GLU A 118 8.86 -8.85 -14.72
CA GLU A 118 8.22 -9.09 -16.02
C GLU A 118 6.82 -8.46 -16.07
N LEU A 119 6.00 -8.66 -15.03
CA LEU A 119 4.65 -8.11 -14.93
C LEU A 119 4.63 -6.58 -15.06
N PHE A 120 5.48 -5.89 -14.32
CA PHE A 120 5.54 -4.43 -14.30
C PHE A 120 6.56 -3.83 -15.28
N GLN A 121 7.25 -4.66 -16.08
CA GLN A 121 8.27 -4.23 -17.03
C GLN A 121 9.37 -3.39 -16.35
N ILE A 122 9.95 -3.93 -15.26
CA ILE A 122 11.02 -3.29 -14.49
C ILE A 122 12.38 -3.75 -15.01
N ASP A 123 13.25 -2.80 -15.34
CA ASP A 123 14.65 -3.08 -15.68
C ASP A 123 15.44 -3.39 -14.39
N PRO A 124 16.02 -4.60 -14.24
CA PRO A 124 16.70 -5.04 -13.01
C PRO A 124 17.95 -4.20 -12.67
N ASN A 125 18.61 -3.66 -13.68
CA ASN A 125 19.91 -2.99 -13.54
C ASN A 125 19.79 -1.49 -13.32
N LYS A 126 18.58 -0.92 -13.44
CA LYS A 126 18.38 0.51 -13.35
C LYS A 126 18.50 1.00 -11.92
N SER A 127 19.27 2.09 -11.72
CA SER A 127 19.36 2.73 -10.41
C SER A 127 18.02 3.38 -10.02
N ILE A 128 17.62 3.22 -8.78
CA ILE A 128 16.41 3.84 -8.21
C ILE A 128 16.44 5.37 -8.35
N ALA A 129 17.63 5.98 -8.27
CA ALA A 129 17.81 7.43 -8.43
C ALA A 129 17.39 7.93 -9.83
N GLU A 130 17.58 7.11 -10.86
CA GLU A 130 17.34 7.45 -12.27
C GLU A 130 15.90 7.14 -12.73
N LEU A 131 15.08 6.54 -11.86
CA LEU A 131 13.73 6.17 -12.22
C LEU A 131 12.81 7.40 -12.30
N SER A 132 11.99 7.43 -13.36
CA SER A 132 10.82 8.31 -13.42
C SER A 132 9.83 7.99 -12.29
N LEU A 133 8.92 8.91 -12.00
CA LEU A 133 7.87 8.69 -10.99
C LEU A 133 7.05 7.42 -11.29
N GLY A 134 6.65 7.21 -12.54
CA GLY A 134 5.91 6.01 -12.96
C GLY A 134 6.71 4.73 -12.71
N ASN A 135 8.01 4.70 -13.06
CA ASN A 135 8.86 3.54 -12.81
C ASN A 135 9.10 3.32 -11.31
N LYS A 136 9.22 4.37 -10.48
CA LYS A 136 9.25 4.24 -9.02
C LYS A 136 7.96 3.61 -8.49
N LYS A 137 6.80 3.97 -9.05
CA LYS A 137 5.52 3.33 -8.68
C LYS A 137 5.46 1.86 -9.06
N LYS A 138 5.93 1.47 -10.26
CA LYS A 138 6.03 0.07 -10.67
C LYS A 138 6.86 -0.75 -9.67
N VAL A 139 8.02 -0.23 -9.27
CA VAL A 139 8.87 -0.85 -8.24
C VAL A 139 8.17 -0.88 -6.87
N GLY A 140 7.42 0.15 -6.51
CA GLY A 140 6.61 0.19 -5.30
C GLY A 140 5.54 -0.89 -5.26
N LEU A 141 4.83 -1.08 -6.37
CA LEU A 141 3.84 -2.15 -6.53
C LEU A 141 4.49 -3.52 -6.42
N ALA A 142 5.58 -3.77 -7.14
CA ALA A 142 6.34 -5.02 -7.04
C ALA A 142 6.80 -5.28 -5.60
N SER A 143 7.33 -4.27 -4.90
CA SER A 143 7.74 -4.38 -3.50
C SER A 143 6.57 -4.69 -2.55
N ALA A 144 5.39 -4.15 -2.80
CA ALA A 144 4.22 -4.41 -1.96
C ALA A 144 3.63 -5.81 -2.20
N LEU A 145 3.76 -6.35 -3.41
CA LEU A 145 3.23 -7.66 -3.81
C LEU A 145 4.18 -8.82 -3.52
N ILE A 146 5.49 -8.57 -3.36
CA ILE A 146 6.52 -9.61 -3.29
C ILE A 146 6.30 -10.63 -2.16
N ALA A 147 5.66 -10.20 -1.07
CA ALA A 147 5.32 -11.06 0.07
C ALA A 147 3.94 -11.73 -0.06
N GLN A 148 3.29 -11.61 -1.22
CA GLN A 148 1.93 -12.10 -1.47
C GLN A 148 0.96 -11.70 -0.35
N PRO A 149 0.77 -10.39 -0.11
CA PRO A 149 0.01 -9.92 1.03
C PRO A 149 -1.46 -10.32 0.91
N ARG A 150 -2.10 -10.62 2.05
CA ARG A 150 -3.54 -10.88 2.12
C ARG A 150 -4.39 -9.63 1.89
N MET A 151 -3.81 -8.45 2.17
CA MET A 151 -4.41 -7.13 1.98
C MET A 151 -3.45 -6.24 1.21
N LEU A 152 -3.95 -5.55 0.18
CA LEU A 152 -3.20 -4.54 -0.54
C LEU A 152 -3.90 -3.18 -0.40
N ILE A 153 -3.20 -2.18 0.11
CA ILE A 153 -3.69 -0.81 0.24
C ILE A 153 -2.87 0.08 -0.68
N LEU A 154 -3.56 0.77 -1.59
CA LEU A 154 -2.95 1.62 -2.59
C LEU A 154 -3.46 3.06 -2.44
N ASP A 155 -2.55 4.03 -2.27
CA ASP A 155 -2.89 5.46 -2.22
C ASP A 155 -2.53 6.09 -3.56
N GLU A 156 -3.54 6.47 -4.35
CA GLU A 156 -3.43 7.02 -5.71
C GLU A 156 -2.57 6.13 -6.66
N PRO A 157 -2.89 4.84 -6.83
CA PRO A 157 -2.01 3.89 -7.52
C PRO A 157 -1.83 4.20 -9.01
N THR A 158 -2.80 4.83 -9.64
CA THR A 158 -2.81 5.07 -11.09
C THR A 158 -2.00 6.30 -11.52
N ASN A 159 -1.68 7.21 -10.60
CA ASN A 159 -0.93 8.40 -10.91
C ASN A 159 0.47 8.08 -11.43
N GLY A 160 0.76 8.49 -12.68
CA GLY A 160 2.06 8.29 -13.32
C GLY A 160 2.30 6.88 -13.90
N LEU A 161 1.33 5.96 -13.80
CA LEU A 161 1.37 4.68 -14.51
C LEU A 161 0.77 4.80 -15.92
N ASP A 162 1.37 4.09 -16.88
CA ASP A 162 0.78 3.95 -18.20
C ASP A 162 -0.48 3.06 -18.18
N PRO A 163 -1.42 3.24 -19.14
CA PRO A 163 -2.71 2.53 -19.14
C PRO A 163 -2.59 1.00 -19.15
N LEU A 164 -1.53 0.46 -19.77
CA LEU A 164 -1.32 -1.00 -19.83
C LEU A 164 -0.99 -1.56 -18.45
N ILE A 165 -0.13 -0.88 -17.70
CA ILE A 165 0.22 -1.29 -16.32
C ILE A 165 -0.96 -1.08 -15.38
N GLN A 166 -1.76 0.01 -15.55
CA GLN A 166 -2.99 0.19 -14.78
C GLN A 166 -3.95 -1.00 -14.97
N LYS A 167 -4.15 -1.44 -16.23
CA LYS A 167 -5.00 -2.60 -16.53
C LYS A 167 -4.48 -3.87 -15.83
N ARG A 168 -3.19 -4.17 -15.96
CA ARG A 168 -2.57 -5.35 -15.32
C ARG A 168 -2.71 -5.34 -13.79
N LEU A 169 -2.58 -4.17 -13.16
CA LEU A 169 -2.73 -4.05 -11.71
C LEU A 169 -4.10 -4.49 -11.19
N PHE A 170 -5.16 -4.34 -11.99
CA PHE A 170 -6.52 -4.73 -11.60
C PHE A 170 -6.94 -6.12 -12.11
N GLU A 171 -6.09 -6.80 -12.88
CA GLU A 171 -6.31 -8.18 -13.36
C GLU A 171 -5.63 -9.23 -12.45
N GLU A 172 -4.69 -8.82 -11.59
CA GLU A 172 -4.01 -9.64 -10.58
C GLU A 172 -4.77 -9.63 -9.23
#